data_74bf774e53dc9a462d759fd03bf351b2
#
_entry.id   74bf774e53dc9a462d759fd03bf351b2
#
_cell.length_a   1.000
_cell.length_b   1.000
_cell.length_c   1.000
_cell.angle_alpha   90.00
_cell.angle_beta   90.00
_cell.angle_gamma   90.00
#
_symmetry.space_group_name_H-M   'P 1'
#
loop_
_entity.id
_entity.type
_entity.pdbx_description
1 polymer ?
#
loop_
_entity_poly.entity_id
_entity_poly.type
_entity_poly.pdbx_seq_one_letter_code
_entity_poly.pdbx_strand_id
1 'polypeptide(L)'
;MIERFQNLDWGYYGPELLTAVGDTLYMVGWAFILGGILGLLIGLVLYTTRPGGIFANRAVYLVTNFIVNLIRPIPFVILIAALQPLTIAVLGSGIGNTAVVFCMIWASTFGIARIVEQNLVSLDPGVIEAARAMGASRMRIVRTVVLPEALGPLILGFTFVIISLVDMSAMAGIIGGGGVGNFAIVEGYNRFRPEVTWLAVIVVIVFVQALQLIGNGIARKVMRR
;
A
#
# COMPACT_ATOMS: atom_id res chain seq x y z
N MET A 1 22.03 26.36 -8.43
CA MET A 1 21.40 25.03 -8.48
C MET A 1 21.45 24.44 -9.88
N ILE A 2 21.03 25.15 -10.92
CA ILE A 2 21.03 24.64 -12.31
C ILE A 2 22.45 24.24 -12.77
N GLU A 3 23.47 25.04 -12.51
CA GLU A 3 24.86 24.69 -12.81
C GLU A 3 25.37 23.43 -12.13
N ARG A 4 24.90 23.14 -10.90
CA ARG A 4 25.24 21.90 -10.19
C ARG A 4 24.62 20.67 -10.82
N PHE A 5 23.39 20.78 -11.38
CA PHE A 5 22.78 19.70 -12.15
C PHE A 5 23.50 19.42 -13.46
N GLN A 6 24.03 20.46 -14.13
CA GLN A 6 24.80 20.30 -15.37
C GLN A 6 26.14 19.60 -15.14
N ASN A 7 26.75 19.81 -13.97
CA ASN A 7 28.01 19.19 -13.55
C ASN A 7 27.85 17.88 -12.78
N LEU A 8 26.66 17.28 -12.80
CA LEU A 8 26.42 16.00 -12.15
C LEU A 8 27.14 14.89 -12.93
N ASP A 9 27.85 14.03 -12.21
CA ASP A 9 28.45 12.83 -12.81
C ASP A 9 27.36 11.80 -13.14
N TRP A 10 26.77 11.96 -14.32
CA TRP A 10 25.72 11.06 -14.80
C TRP A 10 26.22 9.63 -15.04
N GLY A 11 27.54 9.44 -15.25
CA GLY A 11 28.15 8.12 -15.36
C GLY A 11 28.02 7.31 -14.07
N TYR A 12 28.09 7.99 -12.93
CA TYR A 12 27.94 7.40 -11.61
C TYR A 12 26.46 7.40 -11.13
N TYR A 13 25.81 8.58 -11.11
CA TYR A 13 24.46 8.70 -10.53
C TYR A 13 23.35 8.11 -11.39
N GLY A 14 23.53 8.01 -12.70
CA GLY A 14 22.53 7.44 -13.60
C GLY A 14 22.22 5.97 -13.29
N PRO A 15 23.22 5.07 -13.31
CA PRO A 15 23.03 3.65 -12.95
C PRO A 15 22.53 3.44 -11.52
N GLU A 16 23.07 4.21 -10.55
CA GLU A 16 22.65 4.13 -9.15
C GLU A 16 21.16 4.51 -8.97
N LEU A 17 20.73 5.58 -9.64
CA LEU A 17 19.33 6.00 -9.63
C LEU A 17 18.41 4.96 -10.27
N LEU A 18 18.80 4.37 -11.40
CA LEU A 18 18.02 3.31 -12.05
C LEU A 18 17.89 2.09 -11.16
N THR A 19 18.95 1.69 -10.48
CA THR A 19 18.91 0.60 -9.49
C THR A 19 17.97 0.96 -8.34
N ALA A 20 18.07 2.18 -7.80
CA ALA A 20 17.20 2.65 -6.73
C ALA A 20 15.71 2.68 -7.15
N VAL A 21 15.40 3.08 -8.38
CA VAL A 21 14.03 3.02 -8.93
C VAL A 21 13.55 1.57 -9.02
N GLY A 22 14.41 0.67 -9.52
CA GLY A 22 14.12 -0.77 -9.58
C GLY A 22 13.80 -1.37 -8.20
N ASP A 23 14.61 -1.04 -7.20
CA ASP A 23 14.40 -1.47 -5.80
C ASP A 23 13.07 -0.95 -5.24
N THR A 24 12.74 0.32 -5.50
CA THR A 24 11.45 0.90 -5.07
C THR A 24 10.27 0.17 -5.72
N LEU A 25 10.34 -0.06 -7.04
CA LEU A 25 9.31 -0.80 -7.77
C LEU A 25 9.14 -2.22 -7.25
N TYR A 26 10.25 -2.91 -6.96
CA TYR A 26 10.25 -4.25 -6.37
C TYR A 26 9.55 -4.25 -5.00
N MET A 27 9.96 -3.35 -4.10
CA MET A 27 9.41 -3.30 -2.75
C MET A 27 7.92 -2.92 -2.76
N VAL A 28 7.56 -1.86 -3.45
CA VAL A 28 6.17 -1.38 -3.54
C VAL A 28 5.29 -2.39 -4.25
N GLY A 29 5.76 -2.98 -5.35
CA GLY A 29 5.01 -3.95 -6.14
C GLY A 29 4.64 -5.19 -5.32
N TRP A 30 5.60 -5.84 -4.70
CA TRP A 30 5.34 -7.04 -3.89
C TRP A 30 4.51 -6.73 -2.64
N ALA A 31 4.81 -5.63 -1.94
CA ALA A 31 4.03 -5.23 -0.78
C ALA A 31 2.57 -4.92 -1.15
N PHE A 32 2.34 -4.27 -2.30
CA PHE A 32 0.99 -3.98 -2.79
C PHE A 32 0.22 -5.24 -3.19
N ILE A 33 0.86 -6.17 -3.92
CA ILE A 33 0.20 -7.40 -4.35
C ILE A 33 -0.18 -8.25 -3.14
N LEU A 34 0.78 -8.59 -2.29
CA LEU A 34 0.55 -9.50 -1.18
C LEU A 34 -0.29 -8.84 -0.07
N GLY A 35 0.09 -7.63 0.34
CA GLY A 35 -0.68 -6.86 1.33
C GLY A 35 -2.06 -6.46 0.82
N GLY A 36 -2.20 -6.21 -0.50
CA GLY A 36 -3.47 -5.93 -1.16
C GLY A 36 -4.44 -7.10 -1.10
N ILE A 37 -3.98 -8.29 -1.45
CA ILE A 37 -4.80 -9.52 -1.37
C ILE A 37 -5.22 -9.78 0.07
N LEU A 38 -4.28 -9.80 1.01
CA LEU A 38 -4.57 -10.06 2.43
C LEU A 38 -5.48 -8.99 3.02
N GLY A 39 -5.20 -7.71 2.73
CA GLY A 39 -6.01 -6.59 3.21
C GLY A 39 -7.43 -6.58 2.64
N LEU A 40 -7.59 -6.93 1.35
CA LEU A 40 -8.91 -7.08 0.74
C LEU A 40 -9.71 -8.19 1.45
N LEU A 41 -9.11 -9.34 1.71
CA LEU A 41 -9.76 -10.45 2.40
C LEU A 41 -10.16 -10.06 3.82
N ILE A 42 -9.26 -9.46 4.60
CA ILE A 42 -9.54 -9.02 5.97
C ILE A 42 -10.61 -7.91 5.98
N GLY A 43 -10.56 -6.96 5.05
CA GLY A 43 -11.56 -5.90 4.92
C GLY A 43 -12.95 -6.44 4.57
N LEU A 44 -13.02 -7.45 3.69
CA LEU A 44 -14.27 -8.17 3.40
C LEU A 44 -14.81 -8.91 4.64
N VAL A 45 -13.95 -9.54 5.42
CA VAL A 45 -14.35 -10.18 6.69
C VAL A 45 -14.92 -9.13 7.64
N LEU A 46 -14.24 -8.00 7.85
CA LEU A 46 -14.73 -6.90 8.68
C LEU A 46 -16.11 -6.41 8.22
N TYR A 47 -16.25 -6.10 6.95
CA TYR A 47 -17.50 -5.60 6.40
C TYR A 47 -18.64 -6.59 6.53
N THR A 48 -18.42 -7.86 6.18
CA THR A 48 -19.47 -8.86 6.12
C THR A 48 -19.89 -9.35 7.51
N THR A 49 -18.97 -9.38 8.49
CA THR A 49 -19.24 -9.87 9.85
C THR A 49 -19.70 -8.80 10.83
N ARG A 50 -19.68 -7.51 10.44
CA ARG A 50 -20.15 -6.38 11.26
C ARG A 50 -21.59 -6.56 11.76
N PRO A 51 -22.00 -5.89 12.85
CA PRO A 51 -23.40 -5.91 13.28
C PRO A 51 -24.36 -5.47 12.15
N GLY A 52 -25.38 -6.29 11.87
CA GLY A 52 -26.28 -6.08 10.72
C GLY A 52 -25.71 -6.44 9.34
N GLY A 53 -24.49 -6.95 9.27
CA GLY A 53 -23.84 -7.37 8.04
C GLY A 53 -24.44 -8.63 7.40
N ILE A 54 -23.93 -8.99 6.21
CA ILE A 54 -24.41 -10.13 5.41
C ILE A 54 -24.18 -11.48 6.12
N PHE A 55 -23.03 -11.59 6.80
CA PHE A 55 -22.62 -12.75 7.60
C PHE A 55 -22.39 -12.34 9.06
N ALA A 56 -23.28 -11.52 9.64
CA ALA A 56 -23.11 -10.94 10.97
C ALA A 56 -22.58 -11.97 11.98
N ASN A 57 -21.39 -11.71 12.54
CA ASN A 57 -20.77 -12.51 13.59
C ASN A 57 -19.95 -11.58 14.50
N ARG A 58 -20.50 -11.29 15.67
CA ARG A 58 -19.94 -10.33 16.63
C ARG A 58 -18.53 -10.72 17.09
N ALA A 59 -18.28 -12.01 17.32
CA ALA A 59 -16.97 -12.46 17.83
C ALA A 59 -15.89 -12.26 16.77
N VAL A 60 -16.12 -12.71 15.52
CA VAL A 60 -15.18 -12.55 14.41
C VAL A 60 -14.93 -11.06 14.14
N TYR A 61 -15.99 -10.23 14.10
CA TYR A 61 -15.85 -8.80 13.89
C TYR A 61 -15.00 -8.15 14.99
N LEU A 62 -15.29 -8.41 16.27
CA LEU A 62 -14.56 -7.78 17.38
C LEU A 62 -13.07 -8.15 17.36
N VAL A 63 -12.75 -9.43 17.17
CA VAL A 63 -11.35 -9.89 17.13
C VAL A 63 -10.60 -9.27 15.93
N THR A 64 -11.18 -9.36 14.73
CA THR A 64 -10.53 -8.82 13.51
C THR A 64 -10.40 -7.31 13.61
N ASN A 65 -11.43 -6.60 14.06
CA ASN A 65 -11.42 -5.15 14.24
C ASN A 65 -10.40 -4.72 15.31
N PHE A 66 -10.25 -5.46 16.40
CA PHE A 66 -9.25 -5.20 17.43
C PHE A 66 -7.84 -5.31 16.85
N ILE A 67 -7.53 -6.39 16.13
CA ILE A 67 -6.20 -6.60 15.51
C ILE A 67 -5.87 -5.48 14.53
N VAL A 68 -6.80 -5.15 13.62
CA VAL A 68 -6.60 -4.09 12.64
C VAL A 68 -6.37 -2.74 13.32
N ASN A 69 -7.14 -2.41 14.34
CA ASN A 69 -7.00 -1.14 15.07
C ASN A 69 -5.72 -1.08 15.92
N LEU A 70 -5.21 -2.22 16.38
CA LEU A 70 -3.98 -2.30 17.17
C LEU A 70 -2.73 -2.06 16.30
N ILE A 71 -2.68 -2.68 15.12
CA ILE A 71 -1.47 -2.66 14.27
C ILE A 71 -1.39 -1.41 13.40
N ARG A 72 -2.52 -0.96 12.85
CA ARG A 72 -2.59 0.17 11.90
C ARG A 72 -1.90 1.46 12.38
N PRO A 73 -2.05 1.91 13.65
CA PRO A 73 -1.47 3.17 14.10
C PRO A 73 0.03 3.09 14.37
N ILE A 74 0.67 1.92 14.28
CA ILE A 74 2.10 1.77 14.57
C ILE A 74 2.89 2.46 13.44
N PRO A 75 3.76 3.44 13.75
CA PRO A 75 4.64 4.05 12.76
C PRO A 75 5.51 3.00 12.08
N PHE A 76 5.64 3.09 10.75
CA PHE A 76 6.33 2.05 9.96
C PHE A 76 7.76 1.78 10.43
N VAL A 77 8.50 2.83 10.83
CA VAL A 77 9.86 2.69 11.40
C VAL A 77 9.88 1.79 12.65
N ILE A 78 8.89 1.98 13.54
CA ILE A 78 8.76 1.16 14.76
C ILE A 78 8.33 -0.26 14.40
N LEU A 79 7.46 -0.40 13.41
CA LEU A 79 6.99 -1.71 12.94
C LEU A 79 8.14 -2.54 12.36
N ILE A 80 9.05 -1.93 11.59
CA ILE A 80 10.27 -2.60 11.08
C ILE A 80 11.07 -3.18 12.25
N ALA A 81 11.34 -2.38 13.28
CA ALA A 81 12.11 -2.82 14.44
C ALA A 81 11.39 -3.92 15.23
N ALA A 82 10.08 -3.79 15.42
CA ALA A 82 9.26 -4.77 16.13
C ALA A 82 9.14 -6.11 15.39
N LEU A 83 9.09 -6.08 14.06
CA LEU A 83 8.98 -7.28 13.21
C LEU A 83 10.35 -7.93 12.92
N GLN A 84 11.48 -7.32 13.28
CA GLN A 84 12.80 -7.85 12.98
C GLN A 84 13.00 -9.31 13.43
N PRO A 85 12.64 -9.73 14.66
CA PRO A 85 12.79 -11.13 15.06
C PRO A 85 11.97 -12.09 14.20
N LEU A 86 10.72 -11.69 13.85
CA LEU A 86 9.85 -12.47 12.99
C LEU A 86 10.39 -12.53 11.56
N THR A 87 10.90 -11.42 11.05
CA THR A 87 11.51 -11.33 9.71
C THR A 87 12.70 -12.28 9.60
N ILE A 88 13.57 -12.29 10.60
CA ILE A 88 14.73 -13.24 10.67
C ILE A 88 14.25 -14.69 10.74
N ALA A 89 13.24 -14.98 11.56
CA ALA A 89 12.71 -16.33 11.69
C ALA A 89 12.10 -16.87 10.39
N VAL A 90 11.44 -16.00 9.58
CA VAL A 90 10.76 -16.39 8.34
C VAL A 90 11.68 -16.37 7.12
N LEU A 91 12.54 -15.34 7.00
CA LEU A 91 13.36 -15.09 5.82
C LEU A 91 14.82 -15.47 5.99
N GLY A 92 15.25 -15.81 7.23
CA GLY A 92 16.66 -16.05 7.56
C GLY A 92 17.52 -14.78 7.67
N SER A 93 16.98 -13.61 7.30
CA SER A 93 17.67 -12.31 7.37
C SER A 93 16.68 -11.20 7.74
N GLY A 94 17.13 -10.27 8.58
CA GLY A 94 16.36 -9.05 8.94
C GLY A 94 16.81 -7.82 8.17
N ILE A 95 17.58 -7.96 7.07
CA ILE A 95 18.24 -6.86 6.34
C ILE A 95 17.93 -6.97 4.85
N GLY A 96 17.88 -5.82 4.17
CA GLY A 96 17.74 -5.72 2.71
C GLY A 96 16.29 -5.61 2.22
N ASN A 97 16.14 -5.46 0.90
CA ASN A 97 14.84 -5.19 0.26
C ASN A 97 13.75 -6.21 0.60
N THR A 98 14.09 -7.50 0.68
CA THR A 98 13.13 -8.56 1.00
C THR A 98 12.60 -8.44 2.43
N ALA A 99 13.46 -8.07 3.39
CA ALA A 99 13.06 -7.80 4.77
C ALA A 99 12.12 -6.59 4.85
N VAL A 100 12.43 -5.52 4.10
CA VAL A 100 11.54 -4.35 3.98
C VAL A 100 10.19 -4.74 3.41
N VAL A 101 10.16 -5.51 2.31
CA VAL A 101 8.91 -6.01 1.69
C VAL A 101 8.07 -6.76 2.70
N PHE A 102 8.66 -7.64 3.49
CA PHE A 102 7.95 -8.38 4.53
C PHE A 102 7.26 -7.43 5.53
N CYS A 103 7.98 -6.43 6.04
CA CYS A 103 7.41 -5.43 6.94
C CYS A 103 6.32 -4.58 6.27
N MET A 104 6.52 -4.19 5.00
CA MET A 104 5.54 -3.43 4.21
C MET A 104 4.26 -4.23 3.96
N ILE A 105 4.34 -5.55 3.75
CA ILE A 105 3.16 -6.43 3.63
C ILE A 105 2.32 -6.35 4.91
N TRP A 106 2.94 -6.44 6.08
CA TRP A 106 2.22 -6.31 7.35
C TRP A 106 1.54 -4.95 7.48
N ALA A 107 2.28 -3.86 7.26
CA ALA A 107 1.73 -2.50 7.35
C ALA A 107 0.56 -2.29 6.38
N SER A 108 0.75 -2.64 5.11
CA SER A 108 -0.25 -2.44 4.06
C SER A 108 -1.50 -3.30 4.25
N THR A 109 -1.36 -4.54 4.70
CA THR A 109 -2.48 -5.45 4.94
C THR A 109 -3.54 -4.82 5.86
N PHE A 110 -3.14 -4.29 6.99
CA PHE A 110 -4.08 -3.70 7.96
C PHE A 110 -4.59 -2.32 7.51
N GLY A 111 -3.75 -1.54 6.81
CA GLY A 111 -4.15 -0.29 6.19
C GLY A 111 -5.23 -0.51 5.12
N ILE A 112 -4.99 -1.44 4.20
CA ILE A 112 -5.92 -1.80 3.14
C ILE A 112 -7.21 -2.39 3.70
N ALA A 113 -7.13 -3.27 4.70
CA ALA A 113 -8.31 -3.85 5.33
C ALA A 113 -9.30 -2.79 5.81
N ARG A 114 -8.80 -1.71 6.41
CA ARG A 114 -9.64 -0.59 6.86
C ARG A 114 -10.19 0.23 5.69
N ILE A 115 -9.39 0.49 4.66
CA ILE A 115 -9.84 1.20 3.45
C ILE A 115 -10.94 0.40 2.75
N VAL A 116 -10.78 -0.91 2.62
CA VAL A 116 -11.79 -1.79 2.03
C VAL A 116 -13.07 -1.76 2.86
N GLU A 117 -13.00 -1.96 4.17
CA GLU A 117 -14.18 -1.89 5.03
C GLU A 117 -14.91 -0.55 4.89
N GLN A 118 -14.20 0.58 4.94
CA GLN A 118 -14.78 1.92 4.83
C GLN A 118 -15.48 2.12 3.49
N ASN A 119 -14.85 1.72 2.38
CA ASN A 119 -15.48 1.83 1.05
C ASN A 119 -16.70 0.92 0.90
N LEU A 120 -16.70 -0.27 1.49
CA LEU A 120 -17.86 -1.16 1.46
C LEU A 120 -18.99 -0.69 2.37
N VAL A 121 -18.67 -0.02 3.47
CA VAL A 121 -19.68 0.57 4.37
C VAL A 121 -20.38 1.75 3.73
N SER A 122 -19.74 2.50 2.84
CA SER A 122 -20.32 3.66 2.15
C SER A 122 -21.26 3.29 1.01
N LEU A 123 -21.41 2.01 0.65
CA LEU A 123 -22.37 1.56 -0.36
C LEU A 123 -23.82 1.79 0.10
N ASP A 124 -24.69 2.10 -0.86
CA ASP A 124 -26.11 2.26 -0.59
C ASP A 124 -26.72 0.94 -0.07
N PRO A 125 -27.29 0.92 1.15
CA PRO A 125 -27.93 -0.26 1.69
C PRO A 125 -29.10 -0.77 0.84
N GLY A 126 -29.78 0.12 0.10
CA GLY A 126 -30.92 -0.23 -0.74
C GLY A 126 -30.58 -1.22 -1.84
N VAL A 127 -29.36 -1.16 -2.40
CA VAL A 127 -28.91 -2.10 -3.43
C VAL A 127 -28.80 -3.52 -2.86
N ILE A 128 -28.34 -3.63 -1.61
CA ILE A 128 -28.21 -4.92 -0.91
C ILE A 128 -29.58 -5.48 -0.52
N GLU A 129 -30.50 -4.60 -0.08
CA GLU A 129 -31.87 -4.99 0.28
C GLU A 129 -32.64 -5.45 -0.96
N ALA A 130 -32.52 -4.76 -2.08
CA ALA A 130 -33.11 -5.16 -3.36
C ALA A 130 -32.62 -6.56 -3.79
N ALA A 131 -31.31 -6.81 -3.71
CA ALA A 131 -30.75 -8.12 -4.04
C ALA A 131 -31.26 -9.24 -3.10
N ARG A 132 -31.46 -8.94 -1.81
CA ARG A 132 -32.10 -9.87 -0.86
C ARG A 132 -33.54 -10.16 -1.21
N ALA A 133 -34.32 -9.14 -1.54
CA ALA A 133 -35.73 -9.27 -1.95
C ALA A 133 -35.90 -10.14 -3.20
N MET A 134 -34.91 -10.09 -4.12
CA MET A 134 -34.86 -10.96 -5.31
C MET A 134 -34.38 -12.39 -5.00
N GLY A 135 -34.18 -12.76 -3.73
CA GLY A 135 -33.78 -14.13 -3.35
C GLY A 135 -32.29 -14.45 -3.57
N ALA A 136 -31.42 -13.45 -3.75
CA ALA A 136 -30.00 -13.70 -3.92
C ALA A 136 -29.39 -14.28 -2.63
N SER A 137 -28.58 -15.32 -2.77
CA SER A 137 -27.85 -15.90 -1.63
C SER A 137 -26.78 -14.91 -1.10
N ARG A 138 -26.42 -15.01 0.17
CA ARG A 138 -25.47 -14.11 0.84
C ARG A 138 -24.15 -13.97 0.07
N MET A 139 -23.57 -15.10 -0.37
CA MET A 139 -22.32 -15.08 -1.14
C MET A 139 -22.52 -14.47 -2.54
N ARG A 140 -23.67 -14.67 -3.17
CA ARG A 140 -24.02 -14.05 -4.44
C ARG A 140 -24.06 -12.53 -4.28
N ILE A 141 -24.71 -12.01 -3.23
CA ILE A 141 -24.75 -10.55 -2.95
C ILE A 141 -23.33 -10.00 -2.83
N VAL A 142 -22.41 -10.65 -2.11
CA VAL A 142 -21.04 -10.17 -1.97
C VAL A 142 -20.33 -10.10 -3.32
N ARG A 143 -20.43 -11.16 -4.14
CA ARG A 143 -19.67 -11.28 -5.40
C ARG A 143 -20.25 -10.46 -6.55
N THR A 144 -21.60 -10.34 -6.65
CA THR A 144 -22.26 -9.76 -7.82
C THR A 144 -22.83 -8.35 -7.56
N VAL A 145 -22.90 -7.93 -6.30
CA VAL A 145 -23.42 -6.61 -5.92
C VAL A 145 -22.34 -5.82 -5.20
N VAL A 146 -21.93 -6.27 -4.01
CA VAL A 146 -21.03 -5.49 -3.14
C VAL A 146 -19.67 -5.22 -3.78
N LEU A 147 -18.98 -6.25 -4.28
CA LEU A 147 -17.66 -6.07 -4.89
C LEU A 147 -17.70 -5.25 -6.19
N PRO A 148 -18.60 -5.51 -7.15
CA PRO A 148 -18.69 -4.69 -8.36
C PRO A 148 -19.06 -3.23 -8.10
N GLU A 149 -19.97 -2.96 -7.17
CA GLU A 149 -20.40 -1.60 -6.82
C GLU A 149 -19.26 -0.82 -6.14
N ALA A 150 -18.44 -1.49 -5.33
CA ALA A 150 -17.32 -0.88 -4.63
C ALA A 150 -16.06 -0.71 -5.51
N LEU A 151 -15.99 -1.28 -6.71
CA LEU A 151 -14.75 -1.29 -7.51
C LEU A 151 -14.17 0.11 -7.74
N GLY A 152 -14.98 1.10 -8.06
CA GLY A 152 -14.51 2.46 -8.28
C GLY A 152 -13.82 3.07 -7.04
N PRO A 153 -14.52 3.17 -5.91
CA PRO A 153 -13.94 3.61 -4.64
C PRO A 153 -12.73 2.77 -4.19
N LEU A 154 -12.76 1.44 -4.38
CA LEU A 154 -11.63 0.57 -4.04
C LEU A 154 -10.38 0.86 -4.87
N ILE A 155 -10.51 1.13 -6.17
CA ILE A 155 -9.39 1.49 -7.03
C ILE A 155 -8.74 2.79 -6.54
N LEU A 156 -9.54 3.80 -6.18
CA LEU A 156 -9.02 5.05 -5.61
C LEU A 156 -8.32 4.81 -4.27
N GLY A 157 -8.91 4.00 -3.39
CA GLY A 157 -8.31 3.61 -2.13
C GLY A 157 -6.98 2.87 -2.31
N PHE A 158 -6.91 1.94 -3.25
CA PHE A 158 -5.67 1.22 -3.58
C PHE A 158 -4.61 2.13 -4.21
N THR A 159 -5.02 3.10 -5.02
CA THR A 159 -4.09 4.12 -5.55
C THR A 159 -3.46 4.91 -4.41
N PHE A 160 -4.24 5.32 -3.43
CA PHE A 160 -3.72 5.98 -2.22
C PHE A 160 -2.73 5.09 -1.45
N VAL A 161 -3.03 3.79 -1.31
CA VAL A 161 -2.13 2.84 -0.62
C VAL A 161 -0.80 2.69 -1.35
N ILE A 162 -0.81 2.59 -2.69
CA ILE A 162 0.44 2.49 -3.46
C ILE A 162 1.34 3.70 -3.19
N ILE A 163 0.78 4.91 -3.13
CA ILE A 163 1.53 6.13 -2.81
C ILE A 163 2.11 6.06 -1.39
N SER A 164 1.32 5.58 -0.43
CA SER A 164 1.79 5.37 0.94
C SER A 164 2.90 4.32 1.02
N LEU A 165 2.86 3.28 0.18
CA LEU A 165 3.94 2.29 0.09
C LEU A 165 5.23 2.88 -0.49
N VAL A 166 5.15 3.84 -1.43
CA VAL A 166 6.33 4.57 -1.92
C VAL A 166 6.97 5.36 -0.77
N ASP A 167 6.17 6.04 0.06
CA ASP A 167 6.66 6.73 1.26
C ASP A 167 7.34 5.76 2.25
N MET A 168 6.70 4.61 2.54
CA MET A 168 7.28 3.56 3.39
C MET A 168 8.59 3.01 2.82
N SER A 169 8.70 2.83 1.48
CA SER A 169 9.92 2.35 0.84
C SER A 169 11.11 3.30 1.00
N ALA A 170 10.86 4.60 1.21
CA ALA A 170 11.92 5.57 1.48
C ALA A 170 12.67 5.29 2.78
N MET A 171 12.05 4.56 3.71
CA MET A 171 12.67 4.16 4.98
C MET A 171 13.45 2.84 4.90
N ALA A 172 13.53 2.21 3.73
CA ALA A 172 14.21 0.93 3.51
C ALA A 172 15.69 0.96 3.95
N GLY A 173 16.36 2.09 3.78
CA GLY A 173 17.75 2.29 4.16
C GLY A 173 18.05 2.04 5.65
N ILE A 174 17.04 2.13 6.54
CA ILE A 174 17.20 1.89 7.99
C ILE A 174 17.67 0.46 8.28
N ILE A 175 17.24 -0.51 7.46
CA ILE A 175 17.64 -1.93 7.58
C ILE A 175 18.41 -2.40 6.35
N GLY A 176 19.20 -1.52 5.74
CA GLY A 176 20.07 -1.87 4.62
C GLY A 176 19.34 -2.23 3.33
N GLY A 177 18.11 -1.75 3.16
CA GLY A 177 17.39 -1.80 1.88
C GLY A 177 17.81 -0.65 0.97
N GLY A 178 17.55 -0.81 -0.34
CA GLY A 178 17.78 0.19 -1.37
C GLY A 178 16.59 1.14 -1.57
N GLY A 179 16.41 1.59 -2.80
CA GLY A 179 15.30 2.42 -3.22
C GLY A 179 15.64 3.91 -3.31
N VAL A 180 14.75 4.68 -3.96
CA VAL A 180 14.95 6.11 -4.24
C VAL A 180 15.09 6.93 -2.95
N GLY A 181 14.40 6.54 -1.88
CA GLY A 181 14.55 7.20 -0.58
C GLY A 181 15.94 7.00 0.01
N ASN A 182 16.47 5.77 -0.01
CA ASN A 182 17.82 5.49 0.43
C ASN A 182 18.86 6.25 -0.43
N PHE A 183 18.70 6.25 -1.74
CA PHE A 183 19.53 7.02 -2.66
C PHE A 183 19.54 8.51 -2.31
N ALA A 184 18.37 9.11 -2.04
CA ALA A 184 18.25 10.51 -1.65
C ALA A 184 19.02 10.85 -0.37
N ILE A 185 18.98 9.94 0.62
CA ILE A 185 19.64 10.13 1.92
C ILE A 185 21.13 9.84 1.82
N VAL A 186 21.53 8.72 1.25
CA VAL A 186 22.95 8.29 1.26
C VAL A 186 23.76 9.10 0.25
N GLU A 187 23.31 9.18 -1.00
CA GLU A 187 24.06 9.85 -2.05
C GLU A 187 23.85 11.38 -2.07
N GLY A 188 22.67 11.84 -1.61
CA GLY A 188 22.32 13.25 -1.57
C GLY A 188 22.64 13.90 -0.23
N TYR A 189 21.82 13.61 0.78
CA TYR A 189 21.85 14.32 2.08
C TYR A 189 23.17 14.09 2.84
N ASN A 190 23.58 12.82 3.04
CA ASN A 190 24.76 12.48 3.84
C ASN A 190 26.07 12.93 3.16
N ARG A 191 26.09 13.04 1.83
CA ARG A 191 27.24 13.55 1.07
C ARG A 191 27.20 15.06 0.81
N PHE A 192 26.22 15.77 1.42
CA PHE A 192 26.02 17.22 1.22
C PHE A 192 25.85 17.62 -0.26
N ARG A 193 25.16 16.79 -1.04
CA ARG A 193 24.85 17.01 -2.47
C ARG A 193 23.35 17.25 -2.67
N PRO A 194 22.88 18.47 -2.43
CA PRO A 194 21.45 18.77 -2.54
C PRO A 194 20.88 18.55 -3.94
N GLU A 195 21.70 18.67 -4.98
CA GLU A 195 21.33 18.38 -6.36
C GLU A 195 20.90 16.92 -6.55
N VAL A 196 21.58 15.96 -5.90
CA VAL A 196 21.25 14.54 -5.94
C VAL A 196 19.95 14.26 -5.15
N THR A 197 19.79 14.90 -3.99
CA THR A 197 18.55 14.81 -3.22
C THR A 197 17.36 15.33 -4.04
N TRP A 198 17.49 16.48 -4.72
CA TRP A 198 16.44 17.02 -5.56
C TRP A 198 16.15 16.15 -6.78
N LEU A 199 17.18 15.50 -7.35
CA LEU A 199 16.99 14.53 -8.42
C LEU A 199 16.06 13.37 -7.96
N ALA A 200 16.32 12.81 -6.79
CA ALA A 200 15.47 11.79 -6.20
C ALA A 200 14.04 12.30 -5.96
N VAL A 201 13.88 13.52 -5.44
CA VAL A 201 12.57 14.16 -5.23
C VAL A 201 11.78 14.25 -6.54
N ILE A 202 12.42 14.72 -7.62
CA ILE A 202 11.79 14.83 -8.95
C ILE A 202 11.32 13.45 -9.42
N VAL A 203 12.18 12.43 -9.29
CA VAL A 203 11.84 11.04 -9.68
C VAL A 203 10.63 10.53 -8.90
N VAL A 204 10.59 10.73 -7.58
CA VAL A 204 9.44 10.33 -6.75
C VAL A 204 8.18 11.07 -7.17
N ILE A 205 8.25 12.39 -7.42
CA ILE A 205 7.10 13.17 -7.88
C ILE A 205 6.56 12.61 -9.20
N VAL A 206 7.42 12.41 -10.19
CA VAL A 206 7.01 11.88 -11.50
C VAL A 206 6.39 10.49 -11.35
N PHE A 207 7.00 9.62 -10.54
CA PHE A 207 6.50 8.27 -10.28
C PHE A 207 5.12 8.28 -9.61
N VAL A 208 4.95 9.07 -8.54
CA VAL A 208 3.68 9.19 -7.82
C VAL A 208 2.59 9.81 -8.72
N GLN A 209 2.91 10.84 -9.50
CA GLN A 209 1.96 11.44 -10.44
C GLN A 209 1.51 10.45 -11.51
N ALA A 210 2.44 9.64 -12.05
CA ALA A 210 2.08 8.59 -13.00
C ALA A 210 1.12 7.58 -12.39
N LEU A 211 1.39 7.11 -11.17
CA LEU A 211 0.51 6.18 -10.44
C LEU A 211 -0.88 6.78 -10.20
N GLN A 212 -0.95 8.05 -9.79
CA GLN A 212 -2.23 8.76 -9.59
C GLN A 212 -3.02 8.91 -10.89
N LEU A 213 -2.38 9.27 -11.99
CA LEU A 213 -3.05 9.41 -13.29
C LEU A 213 -3.61 8.07 -13.76
N ILE A 214 -2.84 6.99 -13.63
CA ILE A 214 -3.27 5.63 -13.98
C ILE A 214 -4.45 5.21 -13.10
N GLY A 215 -4.33 5.31 -11.79
CA GLY A 215 -5.38 4.93 -10.83
C GLY A 215 -6.68 5.71 -11.04
N ASN A 216 -6.59 7.03 -11.19
CA ASN A 216 -7.75 7.88 -11.48
C ASN A 216 -8.38 7.57 -12.85
N GLY A 217 -7.56 7.23 -13.84
CA GLY A 217 -8.03 6.83 -15.17
C GLY A 217 -8.82 5.52 -15.12
N ILE A 218 -8.30 4.51 -14.41
CA ILE A 218 -8.97 3.22 -14.22
C ILE A 218 -10.27 3.40 -13.43
N ALA A 219 -10.24 4.13 -12.30
CA ALA A 219 -11.41 4.39 -11.48
C ALA A 219 -12.52 5.06 -12.29
N ARG A 220 -12.22 6.12 -13.06
CA ARG A 220 -13.20 6.80 -13.95
C ARG A 220 -13.81 5.87 -14.99
N LYS A 221 -13.01 4.96 -15.57
CA LYS A 221 -13.51 4.00 -16.56
C LYS A 221 -14.48 2.98 -15.92
N VAL A 222 -14.21 2.56 -14.69
CA VAL A 222 -15.04 1.61 -13.93
C VAL A 222 -16.33 2.28 -13.45
N MET A 223 -16.26 3.52 -12.92
CA MET A 223 -17.43 4.24 -12.41
C MET A 223 -18.39 4.75 -13.50
N ARG A 224 -17.96 4.79 -14.77
CA ARG A 224 -18.83 5.17 -15.89
C ARG A 224 -19.70 4.03 -16.44
N ARG A 225 -19.58 2.85 -15.89
CA ARG A 225 -20.40 1.67 -16.21
C ARG A 225 -21.53 1.48 -15.23
#